data_6c330e36772a1f947eb5ca80a50ae29f
#
_entry.id   6c330e36772a1f947eb5ca80a50ae29f
#
_cell.length_a   1.000
_cell.length_b   1.000
_cell.length_c   1.000
_cell.angle_alpha   90.00
_cell.angle_beta   90.00
_cell.angle_gamma   90.00
#
_symmetry.space_group_name_H-M   'P 1'
#
loop_
_entity.id
_entity.type
_entity.pdbx_description
1 polymer ?
#
loop_
_entity_poly.entity_id
_entity_poly.type
_entity_poly.pdbx_seq_one_letter_code
_entity_poly.pdbx_strand_id
1 'polypeptide(L)'
;LELKHTVKLIKEFNNEITEIESAIQSIMDKIDSPITTIPGISLRMGAMIIAEIGDFNNFDSPDKILAFSGLSPSTYQSGQLNNCYAHMEKRGSKYLRYALYNAAIYVCIWDKTFADYLHKKLAEGKHYYVAISHAVKKPVRVIYALQTTGQTYISAVA
;
A
#
# COMPACT_ATOMS: atom_id res chain seq x y z
N LEU A 1 -33.38 0.69 25.56
CA LEU A 1 -33.07 -0.72 25.18
C LEU A 1 -32.06 -0.78 24.04
N GLU A 2 -32.25 -0.05 22.95
CA GLU A 2 -31.43 -0.02 21.75
C GLU A 2 -29.96 0.37 22.02
N LEU A 3 -29.72 1.44 22.81
CA LEU A 3 -28.36 1.87 23.16
C LEU A 3 -27.55 0.78 23.86
N LYS A 4 -28.18 0.04 24.80
CA LYS A 4 -27.51 -1.08 25.50
C LYS A 4 -27.13 -2.19 24.51
N HIS A 5 -28.03 -2.50 23.57
CA HIS A 5 -27.81 -3.53 22.57
C HIS A 5 -26.67 -3.09 21.62
N THR A 6 -26.68 -1.86 21.15
CA THR A 6 -25.61 -1.31 20.30
C THR A 6 -24.25 -1.36 20.99
N VAL A 7 -24.17 -0.95 22.25
CA VAL A 7 -22.93 -1.02 23.04
C VAL A 7 -22.44 -2.47 23.21
N LYS A 8 -23.35 -3.42 23.39
CA LYS A 8 -23.01 -4.84 23.48
C LYS A 8 -22.39 -5.33 22.17
N LEU A 9 -23.03 -5.04 21.03
CA LEU A 9 -22.52 -5.40 19.71
C LEU A 9 -21.13 -4.80 19.43
N ILE A 10 -20.92 -3.53 19.78
CA ILE A 10 -19.60 -2.89 19.63
C ILE A 10 -18.53 -3.63 20.44
N LYS A 11 -18.84 -4.05 21.67
CA LYS A 11 -17.90 -4.82 22.50
C LYS A 11 -17.61 -6.21 21.90
N GLU A 12 -18.64 -6.90 21.41
CA GLU A 12 -18.49 -8.19 20.74
C GLU A 12 -17.60 -8.08 19.51
N PHE A 13 -17.87 -7.13 18.62
CA PHE A 13 -17.01 -6.88 17.44
C PHE A 13 -15.58 -6.49 17.79
N ASN A 14 -15.38 -5.69 18.84
CA ASN A 14 -14.01 -5.36 19.28
C ASN A 14 -13.24 -6.59 19.76
N ASN A 15 -13.91 -7.53 20.47
CA ASN A 15 -13.29 -8.78 20.87
C ASN A 15 -12.93 -9.65 19.66
N GLU A 16 -13.83 -9.81 18.70
CA GLU A 16 -13.58 -10.54 17.46
C GLU A 16 -12.43 -9.93 16.66
N ILE A 17 -12.37 -8.60 16.55
CA ILE A 17 -11.27 -7.89 15.91
C ILE A 17 -9.94 -8.20 16.60
N THR A 18 -9.90 -8.18 17.93
CA THR A 18 -8.70 -8.48 18.71
C THR A 18 -8.22 -9.92 18.48
N GLU A 19 -9.14 -10.88 18.42
CA GLU A 19 -8.81 -12.28 18.12
C GLU A 19 -8.23 -12.44 16.72
N ILE A 20 -8.83 -11.79 15.70
CA ILE A 20 -8.36 -11.80 14.33
C ILE A 20 -6.96 -11.13 14.23
N GLU A 21 -6.76 -10.00 14.90
CA GLU A 21 -5.46 -9.31 14.93
C GLU A 21 -4.37 -10.17 15.56
N SER A 22 -4.69 -10.91 16.63
CA SER A 22 -3.76 -11.84 17.27
C SER A 22 -3.38 -13.00 16.34
N ALA A 23 -4.36 -13.51 15.58
CA ALA A 23 -4.11 -14.55 14.59
C ALA A 23 -3.23 -14.03 13.42
N ILE A 24 -3.50 -12.82 12.92
CA ILE A 24 -2.68 -12.16 11.90
C ILE A 24 -1.25 -11.98 12.40
N GLN A 25 -1.07 -11.50 13.65
CA GLN A 25 0.27 -11.33 14.25
C GLN A 25 1.03 -12.65 14.27
N SER A 26 0.39 -13.73 14.73
CA SER A 26 1.01 -15.06 14.79
C SER A 26 1.44 -15.58 13.40
N ILE A 27 0.68 -15.26 12.35
CA ILE A 27 1.02 -15.62 10.98
C ILE A 27 2.18 -14.76 10.47
N MET A 28 2.12 -13.46 10.70
CA MET A 28 3.15 -12.51 10.26
C MET A 28 4.50 -12.78 10.93
N ASP A 29 4.50 -13.18 12.20
CA ASP A 29 5.71 -13.58 12.94
C ASP A 29 6.38 -14.81 12.30
N LYS A 30 5.59 -15.75 11.75
CA LYS A 30 6.12 -16.92 11.03
C LYS A 30 6.66 -16.58 9.64
N ILE A 31 6.07 -15.59 8.99
CA ILE A 31 6.51 -15.12 7.67
C ILE A 31 7.81 -14.31 7.79
N ASP A 32 8.06 -13.69 8.96
CA ASP A 32 9.23 -12.85 9.24
C ASP A 32 9.47 -11.78 8.16
N SER A 33 8.39 -11.08 7.80
CA SER A 33 8.44 -10.12 6.72
C SER A 33 8.94 -8.74 7.18
N PRO A 34 9.92 -8.14 6.48
CA PRO A 34 10.42 -6.81 6.80
C PRO A 34 9.46 -5.65 6.46
N ILE A 35 8.28 -5.92 5.91
CA ILE A 35 7.35 -4.89 5.41
C ILE A 35 6.91 -3.90 6.50
N THR A 36 6.76 -4.38 7.74
CA THR A 36 6.34 -3.55 8.88
C THR A 36 7.46 -2.66 9.43
N THR A 37 8.68 -2.82 8.94
CA THR A 37 9.79 -1.90 9.28
C THR A 37 9.67 -0.56 8.56
N ILE A 38 8.83 -0.48 7.52
CA ILE A 38 8.56 0.78 6.81
C ILE A 38 7.64 1.66 7.68
N PRO A 39 8.07 2.88 8.07
CA PRO A 39 7.24 3.78 8.86
C PRO A 39 5.90 4.06 8.17
N GLY A 40 4.80 3.89 8.91
CA GLY A 40 3.44 4.08 8.38
C GLY A 40 2.78 2.81 7.84
N ILE A 41 3.49 1.69 7.70
CA ILE A 41 2.87 0.40 7.37
C ILE A 41 2.58 -0.37 8.66
N SER A 42 1.29 -0.42 9.01
CA SER A 42 0.83 -1.21 10.16
C SER A 42 0.83 -2.71 9.86
N LEU A 43 0.78 -3.52 10.93
CA LEU A 43 0.67 -4.98 10.82
C LEU A 43 -0.45 -5.41 9.86
N ARG A 44 -1.66 -4.85 10.04
CA ARG A 44 -2.83 -5.16 9.18
C ARG A 44 -2.58 -4.82 7.72
N MET A 45 -1.98 -3.65 7.48
CA MET A 45 -1.68 -3.21 6.12
C MET A 45 -0.61 -4.08 5.47
N GLY A 46 0.46 -4.40 6.20
CA GLY A 46 1.51 -5.30 5.75
C GLY A 46 0.97 -6.69 5.43
N ALA A 47 0.17 -7.26 6.34
CA ALA A 47 -0.47 -8.56 6.16
C ALA A 47 -1.37 -8.59 4.90
N MET A 48 -2.17 -7.55 4.68
CA MET A 48 -3.03 -7.44 3.49
C MET A 48 -2.20 -7.39 2.20
N ILE A 49 -1.12 -6.63 2.17
CA ILE A 49 -0.23 -6.53 1.01
C ILE A 49 0.41 -7.89 0.71
N ILE A 50 0.93 -8.57 1.74
CA ILE A 50 1.57 -9.89 1.59
C ILE A 50 0.55 -10.93 1.14
N ALA A 51 -0.63 -10.97 1.74
CA ALA A 51 -1.68 -11.93 1.39
C ALA A 51 -2.15 -11.78 -0.06
N GLU A 52 -2.25 -10.56 -0.57
CA GLU A 52 -2.70 -10.27 -1.94
C GLU A 52 -1.61 -10.52 -2.99
N ILE A 53 -0.35 -10.30 -2.66
CA ILE A 53 0.77 -10.52 -3.58
C ILE A 53 1.21 -11.99 -3.56
N GLY A 54 1.22 -12.61 -2.39
CA GLY A 54 1.77 -13.95 -2.18
C GLY A 54 3.29 -13.95 -2.30
N ASP A 55 3.82 -14.64 -3.30
CA ASP A 55 5.26 -14.69 -3.55
C ASP A 55 5.72 -13.56 -4.46
N PHE A 56 6.57 -12.69 -3.92
CA PHE A 56 7.16 -11.55 -4.64
C PHE A 56 8.08 -11.97 -5.78
N ASN A 57 8.63 -13.18 -5.74
CA ASN A 57 9.48 -13.72 -6.83
C ASN A 57 8.70 -14.02 -8.10
N ASN A 58 7.36 -14.08 -8.04
CA ASN A 58 6.51 -14.20 -9.20
C ASN A 58 6.43 -12.91 -10.04
N PHE A 59 7.01 -11.82 -9.56
CA PHE A 59 7.02 -10.53 -10.24
C PHE A 59 8.45 -10.14 -10.62
N ASP A 60 8.68 -9.93 -11.90
CA ASP A 60 10.01 -9.54 -12.42
C ASP A 60 10.42 -8.12 -11.98
N SER A 61 9.46 -7.31 -11.55
CA SER A 61 9.71 -5.91 -11.16
C SER A 61 8.57 -5.32 -10.31
N PRO A 62 8.83 -4.28 -9.53
CA PRO A 62 7.79 -3.58 -8.77
C PRO A 62 6.71 -2.94 -9.65
N ASP A 63 7.03 -2.61 -10.92
CA ASP A 63 6.05 -2.08 -11.87
C ASP A 63 5.00 -3.14 -12.26
N LYS A 64 5.35 -4.43 -12.21
CA LYS A 64 4.39 -5.54 -12.38
C LYS A 64 3.41 -5.63 -11.22
N ILE A 65 3.85 -5.36 -9.98
CA ILE A 65 2.97 -5.29 -8.81
C ILE A 65 2.00 -4.10 -8.95
N LEU A 66 2.48 -2.95 -9.42
CA LEU A 66 1.61 -1.80 -9.70
C LEU A 66 0.57 -2.12 -10.77
N ALA A 67 0.94 -2.81 -11.83
CA ALA A 67 0.02 -3.28 -12.86
C ALA A 67 -1.00 -4.29 -12.28
N PHE A 68 -0.53 -5.26 -11.49
CA PHE A 68 -1.38 -6.27 -10.84
C PHE A 68 -2.39 -5.65 -9.87
N SER A 69 -2.04 -4.55 -9.20
CA SER A 69 -2.96 -3.78 -8.34
C SER A 69 -3.88 -2.82 -9.12
N GLY A 70 -3.63 -2.63 -10.42
CA GLY A 70 -4.35 -1.65 -11.24
C GLY A 70 -4.01 -0.20 -10.92
N LEU A 71 -2.81 0.05 -10.36
CA LEU A 71 -2.26 1.38 -10.06
C LEU A 71 -1.39 1.93 -11.21
N SER A 72 -1.29 1.22 -12.31
CA SER A 72 -0.62 1.70 -13.52
C SER A 72 -1.52 2.65 -14.29
N PRO A 73 -0.94 3.72 -14.88
CA PRO A 73 -1.68 4.56 -15.81
C PRO A 73 -1.98 3.78 -17.09
N SER A 74 -3.17 3.98 -17.64
CA SER A 74 -3.49 3.46 -18.98
C SER A 74 -2.63 4.16 -20.03
N THR A 75 -1.93 3.37 -20.83
CA THR A 75 -1.22 3.88 -22.02
C THR A 75 -2.02 3.51 -23.25
N TYR A 76 -2.57 4.50 -23.91
CA TYR A 76 -3.20 4.33 -25.21
C TYR A 76 -2.28 4.96 -26.26
N GLN A 77 -1.50 4.11 -26.91
CA GLN A 77 -0.65 4.54 -28.03
C GLN A 77 -1.09 3.77 -29.28
N SER A 78 -1.70 4.47 -30.23
CA SER A 78 -2.02 3.93 -31.54
C SER A 78 -1.45 4.88 -32.60
N GLY A 79 -0.32 4.51 -33.19
CA GLY A 79 0.35 5.30 -34.21
C GLY A 79 0.82 6.66 -33.67
N GLN A 80 0.40 7.76 -34.32
CA GLN A 80 0.77 9.13 -33.94
C GLN A 80 -0.14 9.74 -32.86
N LEU A 81 -1.17 9.02 -32.39
CA LEU A 81 -2.10 9.50 -31.36
C LEU A 81 -1.55 9.21 -29.98
N ASN A 82 -0.96 10.22 -29.35
CA ASN A 82 -0.66 10.22 -27.92
C ASN A 82 -1.91 10.64 -27.15
N ASN A 83 -2.50 9.72 -26.38
CA ASN A 83 -3.65 10.04 -25.55
C ASN A 83 -3.18 10.88 -24.35
N CYS A 84 -3.58 12.16 -24.34
CA CYS A 84 -3.24 13.11 -23.27
C CYS A 84 -4.00 12.83 -21.95
N TYR A 85 -4.96 11.90 -21.93
CA TYR A 85 -5.82 11.60 -20.78
C TYR A 85 -5.55 10.20 -20.25
N ALA A 86 -4.36 9.98 -19.69
CA ALA A 86 -4.08 8.75 -18.97
C ALA A 86 -4.92 8.68 -17.68
N HIS A 87 -5.71 7.63 -17.54
CA HIS A 87 -6.43 7.31 -16.31
C HIS A 87 -5.84 6.04 -15.66
N MET A 88 -6.08 5.86 -14.38
CA MET A 88 -5.67 4.64 -13.69
C MET A 88 -6.51 3.47 -14.19
N GLU A 89 -5.87 2.38 -14.61
CA GLU A 89 -6.58 1.24 -15.23
C GLU A 89 -7.58 0.56 -14.30
N LYS A 90 -7.30 0.52 -13.00
CA LYS A 90 -8.11 -0.12 -11.96
C LYS A 90 -8.43 -1.60 -12.22
N ARG A 91 -7.76 -2.23 -13.18
CA ARG A 91 -7.80 -3.69 -13.41
C ARG A 91 -6.92 -4.38 -12.37
N GLY A 92 -7.32 -5.59 -11.95
CA GLY A 92 -6.58 -6.35 -10.94
C GLY A 92 -7.15 -6.25 -9.53
N SER A 93 -6.38 -6.64 -8.51
CA SER A 93 -6.88 -6.73 -7.14
C SER A 93 -7.28 -5.37 -6.56
N LYS A 94 -8.56 -5.22 -6.24
CA LYS A 94 -9.08 -4.03 -5.54
C LYS A 94 -8.56 -3.94 -4.10
N TYR A 95 -8.29 -5.08 -3.47
CA TYR A 95 -7.79 -5.15 -2.09
C TYR A 95 -6.33 -4.73 -2.02
N LEU A 96 -5.50 -5.23 -2.94
CA LEU A 96 -4.11 -4.80 -3.05
C LEU A 96 -4.03 -3.30 -3.38
N ARG A 97 -4.83 -2.82 -4.31
CA ARG A 97 -4.89 -1.39 -4.64
C ARG A 97 -5.25 -0.54 -3.42
N TYR A 98 -6.26 -0.95 -2.65
CA TYR A 98 -6.64 -0.29 -1.41
C TYR A 98 -5.49 -0.26 -0.40
N ALA A 99 -4.85 -1.41 -0.18
CA ALA A 99 -3.74 -1.54 0.77
C ALA A 99 -2.54 -0.67 0.36
N LEU A 100 -2.10 -0.75 -0.88
CA LEU A 100 -0.95 0.03 -1.38
C LEU A 100 -1.23 1.54 -1.39
N TYR A 101 -2.46 1.94 -1.73
CA TYR A 101 -2.84 3.35 -1.75
C TYR A 101 -2.84 3.96 -0.34
N ASN A 102 -3.44 3.26 0.62
CA ASN A 102 -3.44 3.70 2.01
C ASN A 102 -2.03 3.63 2.63
N ALA A 103 -1.26 2.57 2.35
CA ALA A 103 0.14 2.50 2.77
C ALA A 103 0.93 3.73 2.30
N ALA A 104 0.74 4.15 1.04
CA ALA A 104 1.41 5.34 0.52
C ALA A 104 1.03 6.62 1.26
N ILE A 105 -0.25 6.78 1.65
CA ILE A 105 -0.69 7.94 2.45
C ILE A 105 0.06 7.96 3.79
N TYR A 106 0.05 6.85 4.53
CA TYR A 106 0.69 6.79 5.84
C TYR A 106 2.21 6.89 5.77
N VAL A 107 2.84 6.24 4.80
CA VAL A 107 4.30 6.35 4.60
C VAL A 107 4.70 7.79 4.29
N CYS A 108 3.91 8.53 3.51
CA CYS A 108 4.16 9.97 3.27
C CYS A 108 3.95 10.85 4.52
N ILE A 109 3.23 10.37 5.54
CA ILE A 109 3.07 11.08 6.81
C ILE A 109 4.28 10.83 7.74
N TRP A 110 4.76 9.58 7.76
CA TRP A 110 5.73 9.13 8.76
C TRP A 110 7.18 9.12 8.28
N ASP A 111 7.44 9.21 6.98
CA ASP A 111 8.80 9.24 6.42
C ASP A 111 9.01 10.45 5.52
N LYS A 112 10.02 11.24 5.86
CA LYS A 112 10.32 12.51 5.19
C LYS A 112 10.65 12.33 3.70
N THR A 113 11.34 11.25 3.33
CA THR A 113 11.72 10.99 1.94
C THR A 113 10.50 10.85 1.02
N PHE A 114 9.46 10.19 1.52
CA PHE A 114 8.21 10.03 0.78
C PHE A 114 7.35 11.30 0.86
N ALA A 115 7.34 11.98 2.03
CA ALA A 115 6.67 13.27 2.20
C ALA A 115 7.20 14.32 1.21
N ASP A 116 8.50 14.46 1.08
CA ASP A 116 9.13 15.41 0.16
C ASP A 116 8.73 15.15 -1.30
N TYR A 117 8.61 13.87 -1.68
CA TYR A 117 8.13 13.53 -3.02
C TYR A 117 6.67 13.88 -3.24
N LEU A 118 5.81 13.65 -2.24
CA LEU A 118 4.41 14.04 -2.28
C LEU A 118 4.27 15.55 -2.40
N HIS A 119 4.99 16.31 -1.57
CA HIS A 119 5.00 17.78 -1.62
C HIS A 119 5.46 18.31 -2.98
N LYS A 120 6.49 17.69 -3.57
CA LYS A 120 6.92 18.01 -4.94
C LYS A 120 5.77 17.86 -5.95
N LYS A 121 5.00 16.76 -5.84
CA LYS A 121 3.87 16.51 -6.75
C LYS A 121 2.72 17.49 -6.54
N LEU A 122 2.49 17.91 -5.32
CA LEU A 122 1.50 18.95 -4.99
C LEU A 122 1.96 20.33 -5.52
N ALA A 123 3.25 20.67 -5.39
CA ALA A 123 3.82 21.90 -5.92
C ALA A 123 3.77 21.97 -7.47
N GLU A 124 3.75 20.81 -8.16
CA GLU A 124 3.49 20.71 -9.59
C GLU A 124 2.02 21.00 -9.97
N GLY A 125 1.18 21.41 -9.01
CA GLY A 125 -0.25 21.72 -9.21
C GLY A 125 -1.16 20.49 -9.31
N LYS A 126 -0.70 19.29 -8.93
CA LYS A 126 -1.52 18.08 -8.96
C LYS A 126 -2.50 18.06 -7.80
N HIS A 127 -3.74 17.63 -8.06
CA HIS A 127 -4.69 17.36 -7.00
C HIS A 127 -4.18 16.27 -6.07
N TYR A 128 -4.49 16.37 -4.76
CA TYR A 128 -3.97 15.49 -3.70
C TYR A 128 -4.04 13.99 -4.04
N TYR A 129 -5.20 13.50 -4.49
CA TYR A 129 -5.34 12.07 -4.83
C TYR A 129 -4.51 11.64 -6.05
N VAL A 130 -4.30 12.56 -6.99
CA VAL A 130 -3.40 12.33 -8.13
C VAL A 130 -1.96 12.31 -7.66
N ALA A 131 -1.56 13.22 -6.78
CA ALA A 131 -0.22 13.26 -6.18
C ALA A 131 0.09 11.97 -5.40
N ILE A 132 -0.86 11.47 -4.57
CA ILE A 132 -0.73 10.18 -3.88
C ILE A 132 -0.59 9.03 -4.89
N SER A 133 -1.37 9.01 -5.98
CA SER A 133 -1.24 7.98 -7.03
C SER A 133 0.15 7.95 -7.67
N HIS A 134 0.82 9.09 -7.78
CA HIS A 134 2.23 9.13 -8.17
C HIS A 134 3.16 8.65 -7.05
N ALA A 135 2.86 9.01 -5.81
CA ALA A 135 3.67 8.65 -4.65
C ALA A 135 3.69 7.14 -4.39
N VAL A 136 2.59 6.42 -4.63
CA VAL A 136 2.47 4.95 -4.41
C VAL A 136 3.61 4.16 -5.05
N LYS A 137 4.14 4.62 -6.18
CA LYS A 137 5.23 3.92 -6.89
C LYS A 137 6.51 3.77 -6.06
N LYS A 138 6.76 4.72 -5.15
CA LYS A 138 7.97 4.68 -4.32
C LYS A 138 7.89 3.62 -3.22
N PRO A 139 6.88 3.62 -2.33
CA PRO A 139 6.76 2.55 -1.33
C PRO A 139 6.63 1.16 -1.94
N VAL A 140 5.97 0.99 -3.10
CA VAL A 140 5.90 -0.31 -3.78
C VAL A 140 7.30 -0.81 -4.19
N ARG A 141 8.17 0.07 -4.69
CA ARG A 141 9.56 -0.29 -5.00
C ARG A 141 10.35 -0.67 -3.76
N VAL A 142 10.16 0.05 -2.67
CA VAL A 142 10.79 -0.27 -1.38
C VAL A 142 10.27 -1.60 -0.85
N ILE A 143 8.96 -1.82 -0.81
CA ILE A 143 8.35 -3.09 -0.39
C ILE A 143 8.93 -4.24 -1.20
N TYR A 144 8.95 -4.11 -2.52
CA TYR A 144 9.51 -5.13 -3.41
C TYR A 144 10.97 -5.44 -3.09
N ALA A 145 11.81 -4.41 -2.95
CA ALA A 145 13.22 -4.59 -2.61
C ALA A 145 13.41 -5.27 -1.26
N LEU A 146 12.69 -4.86 -0.22
CA LEU A 146 12.78 -5.47 1.10
C LEU A 146 12.33 -6.93 1.09
N GLN A 147 11.24 -7.26 0.40
CA GLN A 147 10.72 -8.63 0.32
C GLN A 147 11.63 -9.58 -0.47
N THR A 148 12.30 -9.08 -1.50
CA THR A 148 13.22 -9.89 -2.32
C THR A 148 14.61 -10.02 -1.71
N THR A 149 15.06 -9.05 -0.90
CA THR A 149 16.40 -9.06 -0.30
C THR A 149 16.41 -9.50 1.16
N GLY A 150 15.26 -9.52 1.85
CA GLY A 150 15.16 -9.79 3.28
C GLY A 150 15.71 -8.66 4.17
N GLN A 151 16.05 -7.50 3.60
CA GLN A 151 16.59 -6.36 4.37
C GLN A 151 15.47 -5.60 5.09
N THR A 152 15.82 -4.97 6.20
CA THR A 152 14.92 -4.05 6.91
C THR A 152 15.02 -2.65 6.33
N TYR A 153 13.93 -1.87 6.47
CA TYR A 153 13.91 -0.49 6.02
C TYR A 153 14.79 0.39 6.93
N ILE A 154 15.65 1.19 6.30
CA ILE A 154 16.45 2.22 6.99
C ILE A 154 16.05 3.56 6.39
N SER A 155 15.46 4.46 7.23
CA SER A 155 15.12 5.80 6.78
C SER A 155 16.40 6.58 6.42
N ALA A 156 16.38 7.27 5.29
CA ALA A 156 17.53 8.06 4.83
C ALA A 156 17.75 9.34 5.69
N VAL A 157 16.85 9.61 6.64
CA VAL A 157 16.91 10.77 7.53
C VAL A 157 16.87 10.25 8.96
N ALA A 158 18.03 10.04 9.52
CA ALA A 158 18.24 9.96 10.96
C ALA A 158 18.56 11.35 11.49
#